data_183798f39ee9a64a5bf6ceb395a87c39
#
_entry.id   183798f39ee9a64a5bf6ceb395a87c39
#
_cell.length_a   1.000
_cell.length_b   1.000
_cell.length_c   1.000
_cell.angle_alpha   90.00
_cell.angle_beta   90.00
_cell.angle_gamma   90.00
#
_symmetry.space_group_name_H-M   'P 1'
#
loop_
_entity.id
_entity.type
_entity.pdbx_description
1 polymer ?
#
loop_
_entity_poly.entity_id
_entity_poly.type
_entity_poly.pdbx_seq_one_letter_code
_entity_poly.pdbx_strand_id
1 'polypeptide(L)'
;MKSLASVTDTDIETIKMALNDSISDMTSELKKDLSPEQKNSLVNYKERYLRVFDKLKANGSIYALTEPDLDIVAGGLNDAIELIEDNLTDDLAEEENEEILGYKNDCQRLVDLLAS
;
A
#
# COMPACT_ATOMS: atom_id res chain seq x y z
N MET A 1 17.54 8.98 -7.93
CA MET A 1 16.81 10.07 -7.28
C MET A 1 15.32 9.93 -7.51
N LYS A 2 14.55 9.95 -6.46
CA LYS A 2 13.09 9.76 -6.57
C LYS A 2 12.41 11.02 -7.11
N SER A 3 11.49 10.83 -8.06
CA SER A 3 10.78 11.93 -8.71
C SER A 3 9.50 12.31 -7.96
N LEU A 4 9.64 12.67 -6.68
CA LEU A 4 8.50 12.93 -5.80
C LEU A 4 7.60 14.08 -6.28
N ALA A 5 8.13 15.00 -7.06
CA ALA A 5 7.36 16.12 -7.63
C ALA A 5 6.26 15.66 -8.59
N SER A 6 6.37 14.45 -9.13
CA SER A 6 5.37 13.86 -10.03
C SER A 6 4.18 13.23 -9.28
N VAL A 7 4.25 13.12 -7.96
CA VAL A 7 3.17 12.54 -7.15
C VAL A 7 2.05 13.56 -7.02
N THR A 8 0.85 13.19 -7.45
CA THR A 8 -0.34 14.04 -7.41
C THR A 8 -1.19 13.75 -6.17
N ASP A 9 -2.20 14.59 -5.94
CA ASP A 9 -3.16 14.35 -4.85
C ASP A 9 -3.91 13.02 -5.05
N THR A 10 -4.22 12.68 -6.30
CA THR A 10 -4.84 11.40 -6.65
C THR A 10 -3.89 10.24 -6.31
N ASP A 11 -2.61 10.40 -6.55
CA ASP A 11 -1.59 9.39 -6.20
C ASP A 11 -1.52 9.20 -4.68
N ILE A 12 -1.63 10.27 -3.90
CA ILE A 12 -1.68 10.18 -2.43
C ILE A 12 -2.91 9.36 -1.98
N GLU A 13 -4.06 9.55 -2.63
CA GLU A 13 -5.24 8.74 -2.33
C GLU A 13 -5.01 7.26 -2.66
N THR A 14 -4.36 6.96 -3.77
CA THR A 14 -3.99 5.60 -4.15
C THR A 14 -3.06 4.97 -3.11
N ILE A 15 -2.06 5.72 -2.65
CA ILE A 15 -1.13 5.28 -1.61
C ILE A 15 -1.88 4.98 -0.30
N LYS A 16 -2.78 5.87 0.12
CA LYS A 16 -3.58 5.66 1.33
C LYS A 16 -4.44 4.41 1.24
N MET A 17 -5.05 4.17 0.08
CA MET A 17 -5.83 2.95 -0.17
C MET A 17 -4.96 1.70 -0.03
N ALA A 18 -3.78 1.70 -0.64
CA ALA A 18 -2.85 0.57 -0.59
C ALA A 18 -2.40 0.29 0.85
N LEU A 19 -2.06 1.33 1.60
CA LEU A 19 -1.66 1.19 3.01
C LEU A 19 -2.83 0.66 3.86
N ASN A 20 -4.03 1.18 3.63
CA ASN A 20 -5.22 0.74 4.35
C ASN A 20 -5.52 -0.74 4.09
N ASP A 21 -5.39 -1.19 2.84
CA ASP A 21 -5.57 -2.59 2.47
C ASP A 21 -4.56 -3.49 3.16
N SER A 22 -3.30 -3.07 3.20
CA SER A 22 -2.24 -3.81 3.91
C SER A 22 -2.50 -3.87 5.42
N ILE A 23 -2.95 -2.77 6.02
CA ILE A 23 -3.31 -2.69 7.44
C ILE A 23 -4.47 -3.64 7.75
N SER A 24 -5.49 -3.66 6.89
CA SER A 24 -6.64 -4.56 7.03
C SER A 24 -6.23 -6.02 6.94
N ASP A 25 -5.34 -6.34 6.02
CA ASP A 25 -4.81 -7.69 5.84
C ASP A 25 -4.03 -8.14 7.09
N MET A 26 -3.15 -7.28 7.61
CA MET A 26 -2.39 -7.55 8.82
C MET A 26 -3.32 -7.72 10.04
N THR A 27 -4.39 -6.93 10.11
CA THR A 27 -5.38 -7.04 11.18
C THR A 27 -6.06 -8.41 11.13
N SER A 28 -6.40 -8.89 9.93
CA SER A 28 -6.99 -10.22 9.73
C SER A 28 -6.01 -11.33 10.11
N GLU A 29 -4.74 -11.19 9.74
CA GLU A 29 -3.70 -12.16 10.09
C GLU A 29 -3.50 -12.26 11.62
N LEU A 30 -3.59 -11.14 12.34
CA LEU A 30 -3.46 -11.10 13.79
C LEU A 30 -4.57 -11.87 14.52
N LYS A 31 -5.69 -12.15 13.86
CA LYS A 31 -6.79 -12.96 14.41
C LYS A 31 -6.54 -14.46 14.28
N LYS A 32 -5.53 -14.85 13.51
CA LYS A 32 -5.17 -16.25 13.33
C LYS A 32 -4.27 -16.72 14.48
N ASP A 33 -4.10 -18.04 14.57
CA ASP A 33 -3.26 -18.65 15.59
C ASP A 33 -1.79 -18.54 15.18
N LEU A 34 -1.14 -17.47 15.64
CA LEU A 34 0.26 -17.16 15.33
C LEU A 34 1.15 -17.43 16.53
N SER A 35 2.42 -17.76 16.27
CA SER A 35 3.41 -17.84 17.33
C SER A 35 3.63 -16.43 17.92
N PRO A 36 4.10 -16.31 19.18
CA PRO A 36 4.38 -14.99 19.78
C PRO A 36 5.34 -14.15 18.95
N GLU A 37 6.35 -14.77 18.32
CA GLU A 37 7.32 -14.07 17.47
C GLU A 37 6.66 -13.51 16.20
N GLN A 38 5.84 -14.33 15.55
CA GLN A 38 5.09 -13.91 14.35
C GLN A 38 4.14 -12.77 14.69
N LYS A 39 3.45 -12.88 15.81
CA LYS A 39 2.49 -11.88 16.28
C LYS A 39 3.19 -10.54 16.54
N ASN A 40 4.34 -10.56 17.25
CA ASN A 40 5.11 -9.36 17.56
C ASN A 40 5.63 -8.69 16.28
N SER A 41 6.15 -9.46 15.33
CA SER A 41 6.62 -8.94 14.04
C SER A 41 5.49 -8.26 13.28
N LEU A 42 4.33 -8.90 13.23
CA LEU A 42 3.16 -8.39 12.51
C LEU A 42 2.61 -7.11 13.15
N VAL A 43 2.55 -7.05 14.48
CA VAL A 43 2.15 -5.85 15.22
C VAL A 43 3.09 -4.69 14.91
N ASN A 44 4.39 -4.94 14.89
CA ASN A 44 5.40 -3.91 14.57
C ASN A 44 5.24 -3.38 13.15
N TYR A 45 5.02 -4.25 12.17
CA TYR A 45 4.78 -3.85 10.78
C TYR A 45 3.50 -3.02 10.66
N LYS A 46 2.43 -3.48 11.31
CA LYS A 46 1.15 -2.77 11.30
C LYS A 46 1.29 -1.36 11.87
N GLU A 47 2.02 -1.20 12.97
CA GLU A 47 2.27 0.10 13.58
C GLU A 47 3.01 1.05 12.64
N ARG A 48 4.00 0.54 11.89
CA ARG A 48 4.75 1.33 10.91
C ARG A 48 3.83 1.82 9.78
N TYR A 49 2.99 0.94 9.27
CA TYR A 49 2.03 1.27 8.22
C TYR A 49 1.02 2.31 8.69
N LEU A 50 0.49 2.15 9.91
CA LEU A 50 -0.43 3.11 10.52
C LEU A 50 0.21 4.48 10.68
N ARG A 51 1.47 4.53 11.10
CA ARG A 51 2.20 5.78 11.28
C ARG A 51 2.34 6.55 9.97
N VAL A 52 2.71 5.87 8.89
CA VAL A 52 2.82 6.47 7.56
C VAL A 52 1.45 6.93 7.07
N PHE A 53 0.44 6.11 7.23
CA PHE A 53 -0.95 6.43 6.88
C PHE A 53 -1.41 7.71 7.59
N ASP A 54 -1.16 7.81 8.91
CA ASP A 54 -1.53 8.97 9.72
C ASP A 54 -0.79 10.24 9.27
N LYS A 55 0.48 10.13 8.89
CA LYS A 55 1.24 11.25 8.33
C LYS A 55 0.59 11.78 7.05
N LEU A 56 0.18 10.89 6.17
CA LEU A 56 -0.47 11.26 4.90
C LEU A 56 -1.86 11.87 5.15
N LYS A 57 -2.60 11.37 6.12
CA LYS A 57 -3.89 11.95 6.51
C LYS A 57 -3.73 13.38 7.06
N ALA A 58 -2.68 13.60 7.84
CA ALA A 58 -2.43 14.89 8.46
C ALA A 58 -1.96 15.96 7.47
N ASN A 59 -1.07 15.60 6.55
CA ASN A 59 -0.42 16.56 5.64
C ASN A 59 -0.81 16.41 4.17
N GLY A 60 -1.19 15.22 3.74
CA GLY A 60 -1.54 14.94 2.33
C GLY A 60 -0.38 15.17 1.36
N SER A 61 0.87 15.16 1.83
CA SER A 61 2.04 15.43 1.01
C SER A 61 3.09 14.33 1.15
N ILE A 62 3.62 13.89 0.01
CA ILE A 62 4.69 12.89 -0.04
C ILE A 62 5.97 13.42 0.61
N TYR A 63 6.18 14.73 0.61
CA TYR A 63 7.37 15.36 1.20
C TYR A 63 7.38 15.31 2.72
N ALA A 64 6.25 15.00 3.36
CA ALA A 64 6.17 14.80 4.80
C ALA A 64 6.80 13.48 5.24
N LEU A 65 7.09 12.58 4.30
CA LEU A 65 7.60 11.23 4.57
C LEU A 65 9.13 11.19 4.52
N THR A 66 9.70 10.39 5.41
CA THR A 66 11.15 10.11 5.43
C THR A 66 11.45 8.96 4.45
N GLU A 67 12.75 8.68 4.22
CA GLU A 67 13.16 7.52 3.40
C GLU A 67 12.61 6.18 3.94
N PRO A 68 12.69 5.87 5.24
CA PRO A 68 12.05 4.67 5.77
C PRO A 68 10.53 4.64 5.54
N ASP A 69 9.86 5.80 5.63
CA ASP A 69 8.43 5.91 5.35
C ASP A 69 8.12 5.58 3.89
N LEU A 70 8.96 6.04 2.96
CA LEU A 70 8.81 5.76 1.53
C LEU A 70 9.00 4.27 1.22
N ASP A 71 9.88 3.59 1.95
CA ASP A 71 10.03 2.13 1.83
C ASP A 71 8.75 1.41 2.26
N ILE A 72 8.08 1.90 3.31
CA ILE A 72 6.78 1.37 3.76
C ILE A 72 5.71 1.59 2.67
N VAL A 73 5.69 2.78 2.05
CA VAL A 73 4.77 3.07 0.94
C VAL A 73 4.99 2.09 -0.21
N ALA A 74 6.25 1.88 -0.61
CA ALA A 74 6.58 0.94 -1.68
C ALA A 74 6.13 -0.48 -1.33
N GLY A 75 6.35 -0.91 -0.08
CA GLY A 75 5.89 -2.20 0.41
C GLY A 75 4.37 -2.36 0.33
N GLY A 76 3.63 -1.33 0.76
CA GLY A 76 2.17 -1.33 0.69
C GLY A 76 1.64 -1.39 -0.73
N LEU A 77 2.28 -0.65 -1.65
CA LEU A 77 1.91 -0.67 -3.07
C LEU A 77 2.18 -2.05 -3.69
N ASN A 78 3.31 -2.67 -3.38
CA ASN A 78 3.62 -4.03 -3.85
C ASN A 78 2.63 -5.05 -3.30
N ASP A 79 2.26 -4.95 -2.03
CA ASP A 79 1.26 -5.82 -1.42
C ASP A 79 -0.09 -5.68 -2.13
N ALA A 80 -0.49 -4.45 -2.47
CA ALA A 80 -1.72 -4.20 -3.21
C ALA A 80 -1.69 -4.85 -4.60
N ILE A 81 -0.54 -4.77 -5.29
CA ILE A 81 -0.35 -5.41 -6.60
C ILE A 81 -0.54 -6.93 -6.48
N GLU A 82 0.11 -7.55 -5.49
CA GLU A 82 0.00 -8.99 -5.25
C GLU A 82 -1.43 -9.42 -4.93
N LEU A 83 -2.12 -8.66 -4.07
CA LEU A 83 -3.51 -8.94 -3.72
C LEU A 83 -4.42 -8.88 -4.95
N ILE A 84 -4.19 -7.91 -5.83
CA ILE A 84 -4.94 -7.78 -7.07
C ILE A 84 -4.68 -8.97 -7.99
N GLU A 85 -3.41 -9.35 -8.18
CA GLU A 85 -3.04 -10.48 -9.02
C GLU A 85 -3.66 -11.78 -8.52
N ASP A 86 -3.67 -11.99 -7.19
CA ASP A 86 -4.24 -13.20 -6.57
C ASP A 86 -5.77 -13.24 -6.70
N ASN A 87 -6.42 -12.09 -6.79
CA ASN A 87 -7.88 -11.98 -6.82
C ASN A 87 -8.47 -11.75 -8.22
N LEU A 88 -7.63 -11.52 -9.22
CA LEU A 88 -8.09 -11.40 -10.60
C LEU A 88 -8.58 -12.77 -11.09
N THR A 89 -9.85 -12.84 -11.46
CA THR A 89 -10.44 -14.07 -11.97
C THR A 89 -11.21 -13.77 -13.26
N ASP A 90 -11.41 -14.81 -14.09
CA ASP A 90 -12.19 -14.71 -15.31
C ASP A 90 -13.69 -14.49 -15.02
N ASP A 91 -14.09 -14.66 -13.77
CA ASP A 91 -15.49 -14.52 -13.34
C ASP A 91 -15.91 -13.06 -13.11
N LEU A 92 -14.94 -12.12 -13.07
CA LEU A 92 -15.24 -10.70 -12.87
C LEU A 92 -15.77 -10.09 -14.17
N ALA A 93 -16.70 -9.15 -14.03
CA ALA A 93 -17.18 -8.38 -15.17
C ALA A 93 -16.04 -7.57 -15.78
N GLU A 94 -16.09 -7.31 -17.08
CA GLU A 94 -15.04 -6.57 -17.80
C GLU A 94 -14.78 -5.20 -17.16
N GLU A 95 -15.85 -4.49 -16.77
CA GLU A 95 -15.75 -3.18 -16.11
C GLU A 95 -14.99 -3.28 -14.77
N GLU A 96 -15.28 -4.30 -13.98
CA GLU A 96 -14.61 -4.54 -12.71
C GLU A 96 -13.13 -4.85 -12.92
N ASN A 97 -12.80 -5.63 -13.93
CA ASN A 97 -11.42 -5.93 -14.30
C ASN A 97 -10.67 -4.67 -14.73
N GLU A 98 -11.30 -3.78 -15.48
CA GLU A 98 -10.68 -2.54 -15.92
C GLU A 98 -10.36 -1.63 -14.75
N GLU A 99 -11.27 -1.49 -13.77
CA GLU A 99 -11.05 -0.69 -12.57
C GLU A 99 -9.91 -1.24 -11.73
N ILE A 100 -9.90 -2.56 -11.52
CA ILE A 100 -8.87 -3.25 -10.75
C ILE A 100 -7.51 -3.12 -11.43
N LEU A 101 -7.46 -3.32 -12.75
CA LEU A 101 -6.22 -3.19 -13.52
C LEU A 101 -5.73 -1.76 -13.54
N GLY A 102 -6.62 -0.78 -13.60
CA GLY A 102 -6.28 0.64 -13.50
C GLY A 102 -5.59 0.94 -12.17
N TYR A 103 -6.15 0.45 -11.07
CA TYR A 103 -5.58 0.59 -9.74
C TYR A 103 -4.20 -0.08 -9.65
N LYS A 104 -4.09 -1.31 -10.16
CA LYS A 104 -2.83 -2.05 -10.22
C LYS A 104 -1.76 -1.27 -10.99
N ASN A 105 -2.12 -0.72 -12.15
CA ASN A 105 -1.21 0.05 -12.99
C ASN A 105 -0.72 1.32 -12.26
N ASP A 106 -1.61 1.98 -11.53
CA ASP A 106 -1.25 3.15 -10.71
C ASP A 106 -0.26 2.76 -9.61
N CYS A 107 -0.51 1.65 -8.93
CA CYS A 107 0.40 1.14 -7.91
C CYS A 107 1.77 0.81 -8.50
N GLN A 108 1.80 0.16 -9.66
CA GLN A 108 3.05 -0.21 -10.34
C GLN A 108 3.84 1.05 -10.74
N ARG A 109 3.17 2.04 -11.30
CA ARG A 109 3.76 3.31 -11.68
C ARG A 109 4.38 4.01 -10.46
N LEU A 110 3.68 4.01 -9.34
CA LEU A 110 4.16 4.63 -8.10
C LEU A 110 5.35 3.88 -7.51
N VAL A 111 5.34 2.54 -7.54
CA VAL A 111 6.49 1.73 -7.11
C VAL A 111 7.73 2.09 -7.93
N ASP A 112 7.59 2.15 -9.26
CA ASP A 112 8.69 2.49 -10.17
C ASP A 112 9.22 3.90 -9.90
N LEU A 113 8.32 4.84 -9.65
CA LEU A 113 8.65 6.23 -9.33
C LEU A 113 9.46 6.31 -8.02
N LEU A 114 9.05 5.58 -7.00
CA LEU A 114 9.71 5.57 -5.69
C LEU A 114 11.06 4.84 -5.73
N ALA A 115 11.23 3.92 -6.67
CA ALA A 115 12.47 3.15 -6.83
C ALA A 115 13.52 3.88 -7.68
N SER A 116 13.12 4.91 -8.39
CA SER A 116 14.02 5.64 -9.30
C SER A 116 15.01 6.55 -8.56
#